data_968e5efa147c0486d7a79b901ef78441
#
_entry.id   968e5efa147c0486d7a79b901ef78441
#
_cell.length_a   1.000
_cell.length_b   1.000
_cell.length_c   1.000
_cell.angle_alpha   90.00
_cell.angle_beta   90.00
_cell.angle_gamma   90.00
#
_symmetry.space_group_name_H-M   'P 1'
#
loop_
_entity.id
_entity.type
_entity.pdbx_description
1 polymer ?
#
loop_
_entity_poly.entity_id
_entity_poly.type
_entity_poly.pdbx_seq_one_letter_code
_entity_poly.pdbx_strand_id
1 'polypeptide(L)'
;MRSINIILAGVLLWSLACEDEQIEFENPLDLYEGDVPALVFNPNKIDISVGDSTQIDIYLLEAADVSGVHAQIQYDTTKLSVSSVTVGSFFVSDQAPIFIFKNQGDTLDIFSYYLGSDKSVNGTGVIGMVTFNAKVPGNSEIKFTTQSEMVDPSDNSIEIRSFG
;
A
#
# COMPACT_ATOMS: atom_id res chain seq x y z
N MET A 1 0.38 -80.30 -23.12
CA MET A 1 -0.49 -79.08 -23.07
C MET A 1 0.04 -78.22 -21.95
N ARG A 2 0.71 -77.12 -22.32
CA ARG A 2 1.33 -76.11 -21.38
C ARG A 2 0.49 -74.90 -21.37
N SER A 3 -0.11 -74.58 -20.24
CA SER A 3 -0.86 -73.34 -20.01
C SER A 3 0.13 -72.18 -19.69
N ILE A 4 0.10 -71.15 -20.48
CA ILE A 4 0.87 -69.92 -20.29
C ILE A 4 0.02 -68.93 -19.50
N ASN A 5 0.42 -68.61 -18.26
CA ASN A 5 -0.19 -67.57 -17.46
C ASN A 5 0.48 -66.22 -17.84
N ILE A 6 -0.29 -65.34 -18.44
CA ILE A 6 0.11 -64.00 -18.70
C ILE A 6 -0.23 -63.17 -17.46
N ILE A 7 0.80 -62.72 -16.72
CA ILE A 7 0.67 -61.75 -15.65
C ILE A 7 0.69 -60.37 -16.26
N LEU A 8 -0.45 -59.70 -16.22
CA LEU A 8 -0.61 -58.29 -16.67
C LEU A 8 -0.16 -57.39 -15.51
N ALA A 9 1.04 -56.85 -15.61
CA ALA A 9 1.54 -55.85 -14.68
C ALA A 9 0.92 -54.48 -15.02
N GLY A 10 -0.05 -54.07 -14.22
CA GLY A 10 -0.61 -52.70 -14.30
C GLY A 10 0.37 -51.70 -13.72
N VAL A 11 0.93 -50.84 -14.57
CA VAL A 11 1.70 -49.70 -14.17
C VAL A 11 0.72 -48.58 -13.78
N LEU A 12 0.63 -48.31 -12.47
CA LEU A 12 -0.09 -47.17 -11.94
C LEU A 12 0.77 -45.90 -12.16
N LEU A 13 0.46 -45.13 -13.17
CA LEU A 13 0.99 -43.77 -13.34
C LEU A 13 0.31 -42.85 -12.31
N TRP A 14 1.00 -42.59 -11.22
CA TRP A 14 0.68 -41.44 -10.38
C TRP A 14 1.11 -40.17 -11.11
N SER A 15 0.14 -39.50 -11.71
CA SER A 15 0.31 -38.12 -12.11
C SER A 15 0.39 -37.26 -10.84
N LEU A 16 1.61 -36.82 -10.50
CA LEU A 16 1.81 -35.70 -9.58
C LEU A 16 1.26 -34.46 -10.31
N ALA A 17 0.01 -34.12 -10.03
CA ALA A 17 -0.49 -32.79 -10.32
C ALA A 17 0.28 -31.84 -9.38
N CYS A 18 1.26 -31.15 -9.90
CA CYS A 18 1.70 -29.90 -9.30
C CYS A 18 0.52 -28.94 -9.41
N GLU A 19 -0.21 -28.76 -8.33
CA GLU A 19 -1.04 -27.56 -8.20
C GLU A 19 -0.03 -26.41 -8.09
N ASP A 20 0.11 -25.64 -9.17
CA ASP A 20 0.67 -24.30 -9.09
C ASP A 20 -0.27 -23.51 -8.17
N GLU A 21 0.09 -23.38 -6.90
CA GLU A 21 -0.45 -22.32 -6.05
C GLU A 21 -0.06 -21.02 -6.74
N GLN A 22 -0.97 -20.46 -7.51
CA GLN A 22 -0.86 -19.08 -7.96
C GLN A 22 -0.89 -18.24 -6.70
N ILE A 23 0.27 -17.70 -6.34
CA ILE A 23 0.35 -16.64 -5.34
C ILE A 23 -0.37 -15.44 -5.99
N GLU A 24 -1.68 -15.34 -5.75
CA GLU A 24 -2.40 -14.11 -6.04
C GLU A 24 -1.81 -13.04 -5.11
N PHE A 25 -1.06 -12.12 -5.68
CA PHE A 25 -0.73 -10.89 -4.99
C PHE A 25 -2.04 -10.14 -4.82
N GLU A 26 -2.57 -10.13 -3.58
CA GLU A 26 -3.73 -9.32 -3.24
C GLU A 26 -3.36 -7.85 -3.52
N ASN A 27 -3.93 -7.32 -4.57
CA ASN A 27 -3.81 -5.90 -4.88
C ASN A 27 -4.68 -5.14 -3.86
N PRO A 28 -4.15 -4.10 -3.18
CA PRO A 28 -4.97 -3.27 -2.27
C PRO A 28 -6.26 -2.75 -2.91
N LEU A 29 -6.29 -2.63 -4.24
CA LEU A 29 -7.49 -2.28 -5.00
C LEU A 29 -8.59 -3.33 -4.93
N ASP A 30 -8.23 -4.62 -4.92
CA ASP A 30 -9.20 -5.71 -4.99
C ASP A 30 -9.95 -5.88 -3.65
N LEU A 31 -9.38 -5.34 -2.56
CA LEU A 31 -9.93 -5.43 -1.21
C LEU A 31 -10.62 -4.13 -0.74
N TYR A 32 -10.50 -3.06 -1.52
CA TYR A 32 -11.06 -1.77 -1.13
C TYR A 32 -12.46 -1.57 -1.70
N GLU A 33 -13.45 -1.48 -0.81
CA GLU A 33 -14.86 -1.31 -1.15
C GLU A 33 -15.36 0.15 -1.03
N GLY A 34 -14.47 1.09 -0.71
CA GLY A 34 -14.81 2.50 -0.54
C GLY A 34 -14.90 3.27 -1.87
N ASP A 35 -15.44 4.49 -1.79
CA ASP A 35 -15.50 5.40 -2.94
C ASP A 35 -14.12 5.91 -3.34
N VAL A 36 -13.86 6.02 -4.64
CA VAL A 36 -12.60 6.54 -5.20
C VAL A 36 -12.80 7.94 -5.81
N PRO A 37 -11.76 8.79 -5.84
CA PRO A 37 -10.39 8.54 -5.40
C PRO A 37 -10.25 8.43 -3.89
N ALA A 38 -9.35 7.57 -3.42
CA ALA A 38 -9.18 7.25 -2.01
C ALA A 38 -7.71 7.23 -1.59
N LEU A 39 -7.45 7.57 -0.32
CA LEU A 39 -6.18 7.27 0.35
C LEU A 39 -6.34 6.04 1.22
N VAL A 40 -5.49 5.04 1.03
CA VAL A 40 -5.56 3.78 1.79
C VAL A 40 -4.19 3.33 2.28
N PHE A 41 -4.19 2.56 3.36
CA PHE A 41 -3.00 1.90 3.88
C PHE A 41 -2.89 0.46 3.37
N ASN A 42 -1.66 0.02 3.11
CA ASN A 42 -1.37 -1.38 2.86
C ASN A 42 -0.12 -1.81 3.64
N PRO A 43 -0.21 -2.74 4.60
CA PRO A 43 -1.46 -3.30 5.14
C PRO A 43 -2.29 -2.25 5.91
N ASN A 44 -3.60 -2.47 5.98
CA ASN A 44 -4.54 -1.58 6.67
C ASN A 44 -4.60 -1.80 8.20
N LYS A 45 -3.82 -2.75 8.72
CA LYS A 45 -3.73 -3.08 10.15
C LYS A 45 -2.29 -3.33 10.55
N ILE A 46 -1.93 -2.81 11.72
CA ILE A 46 -0.64 -3.07 12.36
C ILE A 46 -0.86 -4.00 13.55
N ASP A 47 -0.31 -5.21 13.47
CA ASP A 47 -0.24 -6.18 14.57
C ASP A 47 1.20 -6.66 14.70
N ILE A 48 1.96 -6.02 15.57
CA ILE A 48 3.40 -6.28 15.73
C ILE A 48 3.79 -6.45 17.20
N SER A 49 4.85 -7.24 17.40
CA SER A 49 5.46 -7.43 18.72
C SER A 49 6.39 -6.26 19.07
N VAL A 50 6.65 -6.10 20.36
CA VAL A 50 7.61 -5.07 20.84
C VAL A 50 8.97 -5.25 20.21
N GLY A 51 9.49 -4.16 19.67
CA GLY A 51 10.79 -4.12 19.00
C GLY A 51 10.75 -4.52 17.51
N ASP A 52 9.61 -5.00 17.03
CA ASP A 52 9.42 -5.27 15.60
C ASP A 52 9.12 -3.97 14.85
N SER A 53 9.40 -4.01 13.56
CA SER A 53 9.10 -2.94 12.61
C SER A 53 8.14 -3.44 11.55
N THR A 54 7.21 -2.59 11.14
CA THR A 54 6.34 -2.85 9.99
C THR A 54 6.37 -1.68 9.03
N GLN A 55 6.38 -1.98 7.73
CA GLN A 55 6.22 -0.99 6.69
C GLN A 55 4.75 -0.93 6.28
N ILE A 56 4.25 0.28 6.12
CA ILE A 56 2.93 0.59 5.61
C ILE A 56 3.11 1.43 4.35
N ASP A 57 2.53 0.96 3.27
CA ASP A 57 2.47 1.71 2.03
C ASP A 57 1.21 2.58 2.01
N ILE A 58 1.35 3.82 1.59
CA ILE A 58 0.26 4.78 1.46
C ILE A 58 -0.11 4.85 -0.01
N TYR A 59 -1.26 4.30 -0.35
CA TYR A 59 -1.77 4.28 -1.70
C TYR A 59 -2.74 5.42 -1.96
N LEU A 60 -2.65 5.98 -3.16
CA LEU A 60 -3.69 6.77 -3.78
C LEU A 60 -4.37 5.89 -4.83
N LEU A 61 -5.69 5.73 -4.74
CA LEU A 61 -6.48 4.87 -5.61
C LEU A 61 -7.29 5.70 -6.61
N GLU A 62 -7.22 5.33 -7.89
CA GLU A 62 -8.05 5.81 -9.01
C GLU A 62 -8.19 7.34 -9.08
N ALA A 63 -7.11 8.05 -8.84
CA ALA A 63 -7.10 9.51 -8.92
C ALA A 63 -6.83 9.98 -10.37
N ALA A 64 -7.31 11.16 -10.68
CA ALA A 64 -7.12 11.80 -11.98
C ALA A 64 -6.58 13.22 -11.81
N ASP A 65 -5.65 13.57 -12.69
CA ASP A 65 -5.06 14.91 -12.84
C ASP A 65 -4.39 15.44 -11.55
N VAL A 66 -3.71 14.55 -10.81
CA VAL A 66 -3.08 14.88 -9.53
C VAL A 66 -1.71 15.50 -9.75
N SER A 67 -1.51 16.73 -9.28
CA SER A 67 -0.22 17.42 -9.23
C SER A 67 0.42 17.42 -7.85
N GLY A 68 -0.40 17.30 -6.80
CA GLY A 68 0.07 17.25 -5.42
C GLY A 68 -0.84 16.47 -4.49
N VAL A 69 -0.22 15.82 -3.51
CA VAL A 69 -0.89 15.12 -2.40
C VAL A 69 -0.26 15.52 -1.09
N HIS A 70 -1.08 15.89 -0.14
CA HIS A 70 -0.76 15.96 1.28
C HIS A 70 -1.51 14.84 1.99
N ALA A 71 -0.81 13.86 2.52
CA ALA A 71 -1.36 12.83 3.38
C ALA A 71 -0.97 13.12 4.83
N GLN A 72 -1.95 13.43 5.68
CA GLN A 72 -1.72 13.57 7.11
C GLN A 72 -2.24 12.33 7.83
N ILE A 73 -1.33 11.67 8.56
CA ILE A 73 -1.56 10.43 9.28
C ILE A 73 -1.50 10.69 10.78
N GLN A 74 -2.51 10.27 11.52
CA GLN A 74 -2.52 10.26 12.96
C GLN A 74 -2.24 8.84 13.47
N TYR A 75 -1.39 8.73 14.51
CA TYR A 75 -1.00 7.47 15.13
C TYR A 75 -0.74 7.62 16.63
N ASP A 76 -0.84 6.51 17.39
CA ASP A 76 -0.60 6.51 18.84
C ASP A 76 0.91 6.49 19.14
N THR A 77 1.46 7.62 19.52
CA THR A 77 2.89 7.78 19.87
C THR A 77 3.32 7.05 21.14
N THR A 78 2.37 6.60 21.95
CA THR A 78 2.70 5.75 23.13
C THR A 78 2.99 4.32 22.71
N LYS A 79 2.45 3.88 21.56
CA LYS A 79 2.58 2.53 21.02
C LYS A 79 3.56 2.43 19.86
N LEU A 80 3.61 3.44 19.02
CA LEU A 80 4.39 3.46 17.78
C LEU A 80 5.41 4.60 17.76
N SER A 81 6.45 4.43 16.97
CA SER A 81 7.33 5.51 16.51
C SER A 81 7.62 5.36 15.04
N VAL A 82 7.67 6.45 14.32
CA VAL A 82 8.11 6.47 12.93
C VAL A 82 9.63 6.27 12.90
N SER A 83 10.07 5.28 12.15
CA SER A 83 11.49 4.93 11.95
C SER A 83 12.04 5.48 10.65
N SER A 84 11.26 5.37 9.56
CA SER A 84 11.62 5.91 8.26
C SER A 84 10.39 6.30 7.45
N VAL A 85 10.57 7.26 6.55
CA VAL A 85 9.58 7.63 5.53
C VAL A 85 10.31 7.73 4.21
N THR A 86 9.83 7.01 3.20
CA THR A 86 10.45 6.97 1.88
C THR A 86 9.43 7.29 0.79
N VAL A 87 9.91 7.82 -0.34
CA VAL A 87 9.08 8.20 -1.47
C VAL A 87 8.49 6.95 -2.13
N GLY A 88 7.23 7.04 -2.55
CA GLY A 88 6.56 6.04 -3.38
C GLY A 88 6.77 6.26 -4.88
N SER A 89 6.07 5.47 -5.69
CA SER A 89 6.19 5.46 -7.14
C SER A 89 5.05 6.18 -7.89
N PHE A 90 4.06 6.72 -7.17
CA PHE A 90 2.90 7.37 -7.81
C PHE A 90 3.33 8.58 -8.64
N PHE A 91 4.18 9.45 -8.09
CA PHE A 91 4.76 10.55 -8.84
C PHE A 91 5.99 10.09 -9.60
N VAL A 92 6.01 10.29 -10.91
CA VAL A 92 7.05 9.77 -11.80
C VAL A 92 8.37 10.47 -11.58
N SER A 93 9.43 9.72 -11.29
CA SER A 93 10.73 10.25 -10.85
C SER A 93 11.46 11.10 -11.89
N ASP A 94 11.28 10.83 -13.19
CA ASP A 94 11.89 11.59 -14.29
C ASP A 94 11.31 13.00 -14.45
N GLN A 95 10.15 13.28 -13.83
CA GLN A 95 9.54 14.60 -13.76
C GLN A 95 9.94 15.39 -12.51
N ALA A 96 10.89 14.87 -11.72
CA ALA A 96 11.45 15.50 -10.52
C ALA A 96 10.40 15.95 -9.49
N PRO A 97 9.58 15.03 -8.95
CA PRO A 97 8.65 15.36 -7.88
C PRO A 97 9.39 15.76 -6.62
N ILE A 98 8.78 16.63 -5.82
CA ILE A 98 9.24 16.96 -4.48
C ILE A 98 8.55 16.03 -3.49
N PHE A 99 9.34 15.44 -2.58
CA PHE A 99 8.85 14.62 -1.49
C PHE A 99 9.40 15.15 -0.17
N ILE A 100 8.50 15.52 0.73
CA ILE A 100 8.83 16.07 2.05
C ILE A 100 7.94 15.40 3.08
N PHE A 101 8.47 15.15 4.27
CA PHE A 101 7.65 14.72 5.40
C PHE A 101 8.01 15.49 6.66
N LYS A 102 7.04 15.57 7.57
CA LYS A 102 7.19 16.16 8.89
C LYS A 102 6.48 15.29 9.91
N ASN A 103 7.23 14.82 10.91
CA ASN A 103 6.67 14.07 12.03
C ASN A 103 6.64 14.97 13.27
N GLN A 104 5.45 15.28 13.77
CA GLN A 104 5.28 16.19 14.90
C GLN A 104 4.13 15.75 15.81
N GLY A 105 4.47 15.46 17.08
CA GLY A 105 3.48 14.97 18.03
C GLY A 105 2.94 13.60 17.60
N ASP A 106 1.64 13.49 17.46
CA ASP A 106 0.92 12.30 17.03
C ASP A 106 0.55 12.30 15.54
N THR A 107 1.08 13.25 14.78
CA THR A 107 0.83 13.39 13.34
C THR A 107 2.08 13.26 12.50
N LEU A 108 1.93 12.60 11.35
CA LEU A 108 2.91 12.51 10.28
C LEU A 108 2.31 13.12 9.03
N ASP A 109 2.88 14.23 8.57
CA ASP A 109 2.55 14.87 7.31
C ASP A 109 3.49 14.38 6.21
N ILE A 110 2.95 13.96 5.08
CA ILE A 110 3.70 13.55 3.89
C ILE A 110 3.19 14.38 2.72
N PHE A 111 4.10 15.06 2.06
CA PHE A 111 3.83 15.87 0.89
C PHE A 111 4.58 15.29 -0.31
N SER A 112 3.86 15.04 -1.40
CA SER A 112 4.44 14.64 -2.67
C SER A 112 3.78 15.46 -3.78
N TYR A 113 4.56 16.19 -4.58
CA TYR A 113 4.01 17.10 -5.58
C TYR A 113 5.02 17.46 -6.68
N TYR A 114 4.50 17.89 -7.82
CA TYR A 114 5.27 18.53 -8.86
C TYR A 114 5.33 20.05 -8.66
N LEU A 115 6.42 20.64 -9.13
CA LEU A 115 6.49 22.11 -9.29
C LEU A 115 6.07 22.48 -10.70
N GLY A 116 5.23 23.52 -10.78
CA GLY A 116 4.70 24.04 -12.04
C GLY A 116 3.29 23.52 -12.33
N SER A 117 2.65 24.11 -13.34
CA SER A 117 1.25 23.89 -13.67
C SER A 117 1.03 22.96 -14.88
N ASP A 118 2.04 22.23 -15.29
CA ASP A 118 2.07 21.43 -16.53
C ASP A 118 2.23 19.92 -16.29
N LYS A 119 2.26 19.50 -15.02
CA LYS A 119 2.53 18.12 -14.63
C LYS A 119 1.43 17.56 -13.74
N SER A 120 0.93 16.40 -14.11
CA SER A 120 0.00 15.60 -13.30
C SER A 120 0.17 14.12 -13.53
N VAL A 121 -0.43 13.31 -12.67
CA VAL A 121 -0.48 11.85 -12.75
C VAL A 121 -1.92 11.39 -12.60
N ASN A 122 -2.25 10.30 -13.31
CA ASN A 122 -3.53 9.60 -13.21
C ASN A 122 -3.30 8.16 -12.74
N GLY A 123 -4.31 7.61 -12.07
CA GLY A 123 -4.36 6.19 -11.74
C GLY A 123 -4.16 5.89 -10.28
N THR A 124 -3.54 4.76 -10.01
CA THR A 124 -3.29 4.21 -8.68
C THR A 124 -1.80 4.03 -8.45
N GLY A 125 -1.34 4.32 -7.24
CA GLY A 125 0.05 4.07 -6.88
C GLY A 125 0.40 4.46 -5.45
N VAL A 126 1.61 4.10 -5.04
CA VAL A 126 2.16 4.41 -3.72
C VAL A 126 2.69 5.83 -3.71
N ILE A 127 2.17 6.69 -2.82
CA ILE A 127 2.68 8.05 -2.63
C ILE A 127 3.85 8.11 -1.65
N GLY A 128 3.88 7.19 -0.68
CA GLY A 128 4.97 7.07 0.30
C GLY A 128 4.89 5.78 1.08
N MET A 129 6.02 5.40 1.69
CA MET A 129 6.13 4.22 2.55
C MET A 129 6.63 4.66 3.91
N VAL A 130 5.95 4.22 4.97
CA VAL A 130 6.26 4.56 6.36
C VAL A 130 6.63 3.29 7.13
N THR A 131 7.79 3.30 7.79
CA THR A 131 8.15 2.22 8.72
C THR A 131 7.87 2.65 10.13
N PHE A 132 7.04 1.89 10.83
CA PHE A 132 6.75 2.06 12.24
C PHE A 132 7.48 1.00 13.08
N ASN A 133 7.99 1.42 14.24
CA ASN A 133 8.52 0.52 15.25
C ASN A 133 7.53 0.43 16.42
N ALA A 134 7.25 -0.79 16.91
CA ALA A 134 6.43 -1.01 18.08
C ALA A 134 7.19 -0.71 19.38
N LYS A 135 6.60 0.14 20.21
CA LYS A 135 7.09 0.43 21.57
C LYS A 135 6.47 -0.49 22.62
N VAL A 136 5.25 -0.93 22.38
CA VAL A 136 4.48 -1.85 23.23
C VAL A 136 3.77 -2.88 22.36
N PRO A 137 3.45 -4.09 22.88
CA PRO A 137 2.78 -5.12 22.09
C PRO A 137 1.30 -4.79 21.86
N GLY A 138 0.75 -5.36 20.80
CA GLY A 138 -0.67 -5.31 20.46
C GLY A 138 -1.00 -4.40 19.30
N ASN A 139 -2.29 -4.23 19.05
CA ASN A 139 -2.79 -3.46 17.92
C ASN A 139 -2.64 -1.96 18.16
N SER A 140 -2.26 -1.24 17.13
CA SER A 140 -2.29 0.22 17.08
C SER A 140 -3.05 0.68 15.85
N GLU A 141 -3.94 1.61 16.07
CA GLU A 141 -4.66 2.27 14.98
C GLU A 141 -3.79 3.38 14.38
N ILE A 142 -3.77 3.42 13.05
CA ILE A 142 -3.33 4.55 12.26
C ILE A 142 -4.49 5.00 11.39
N LYS A 143 -4.61 6.29 11.15
CA LYS A 143 -5.69 6.82 10.31
C LYS A 143 -5.27 8.08 9.58
N PHE A 144 -5.85 8.30 8.42
CA PHE A 144 -5.79 9.61 7.77
C PHE A 144 -6.65 10.61 8.52
N THR A 145 -6.24 11.87 8.46
CA THR A 145 -7.04 12.97 8.99
C THR A 145 -7.74 13.73 7.86
N THR A 146 -8.74 14.53 8.21
CA THR A 146 -9.44 15.41 7.27
C THR A 146 -8.59 16.58 6.76
N GLN A 147 -7.34 16.68 7.20
CA GLN A 147 -6.36 17.64 6.65
C GLN A 147 -5.63 17.09 5.41
N SER A 148 -5.84 15.79 5.10
CA SER A 148 -5.33 15.22 3.86
C SER A 148 -6.03 15.84 2.67
N GLU A 149 -5.26 16.19 1.64
CA GLU A 149 -5.76 16.88 0.45
C GLU A 149 -5.04 16.45 -0.82
N MET A 150 -5.70 16.63 -1.95
CA MET A 150 -5.12 16.49 -3.28
C MET A 150 -5.40 17.73 -4.10
N VAL A 151 -4.48 18.07 -5.01
CA VAL A 151 -4.65 19.21 -5.92
C VAL A 151 -4.28 18.85 -7.35
N ASP A 152 -4.94 19.53 -8.28
CA ASP A 152 -4.60 19.51 -9.69
C ASP A 152 -3.45 20.49 -10.02
N PRO A 153 -2.96 20.56 -11.29
CA PRO A 153 -1.91 21.49 -11.69
C PRO A 153 -2.26 23.00 -11.56
N SER A 154 -3.52 23.33 -11.34
CA SER A 154 -4.01 24.69 -11.14
C SER A 154 -4.30 25.02 -9.68
N ASP A 155 -3.84 24.17 -8.75
CA ASP A 155 -4.10 24.25 -7.31
C ASP A 155 -5.59 24.14 -6.93
N ASN A 156 -6.43 23.57 -7.79
CA ASN A 156 -7.79 23.25 -7.41
C ASN A 156 -7.82 21.96 -6.59
N SER A 157 -8.63 21.95 -5.54
CA SER A 157 -8.80 20.76 -4.71
C SER A 157 -9.49 19.63 -5.50
N ILE A 158 -8.91 18.44 -5.39
CA ILE A 158 -9.52 17.18 -5.84
C ILE A 158 -10.08 16.49 -4.59
N GLU A 159 -11.36 16.15 -4.61
CA GLU A 159 -12.02 15.51 -3.46
C GLU A 159 -11.45 14.10 -3.21
N ILE A 160 -10.99 13.84 -1.99
CA ILE A 160 -10.72 12.49 -1.50
C ILE A 160 -12.04 11.94 -0.97
N ARG A 161 -12.61 10.94 -1.63
CA ARG A 161 -13.95 10.44 -1.31
C ARG A 161 -13.98 9.50 -0.12
N SER A 162 -12.86 8.80 0.13
CA SER A 162 -12.78 7.90 1.27
C SER A 162 -11.34 7.69 1.75
N PHE A 163 -11.25 7.19 2.99
CA PHE A 163 -10.01 6.80 3.64
C PHE A 163 -10.12 5.35 4.14
N GLY A 164 -9.06 4.52 3.95
CA GLY A 164 -9.03 3.12 4.34
C GLY A 164 -7.71 2.64 4.95
#